data_b72f9e1e2b2702c265597bb6830b6990
#
_entry.id   b72f9e1e2b2702c265597bb6830b6990
#
_cell.length_a   1.000
_cell.length_b   1.000
_cell.length_c   1.000
_cell.angle_alpha   90.00
_cell.angle_beta   90.00
_cell.angle_gamma   90.00
#
_symmetry.space_group_name_H-M   'P 1'
#
loop_
_entity.id
_entity.type
_entity.pdbx_description
1 polymer ?
#
loop_
_entity_poly.entity_id
_entity_poly.type
_entity_poly.pdbx_seq_one_letter_code
_entity_poly.pdbx_strand_id
1 'polypeptide(L)'
;FPTRRSSDLGRNRVILFKSPLRRDSVAAPLFVSRLIGMPGDTVTVEENLFLINGKQLPKAPTTMATYFVSKELEGIIRSLANKLAIPLREWKSETFGFTFTITALEEYKLREELPDGANKHFVQEPAEEYSIIVPKKGIAYRINETSLKACREILLHETNGKAVFRDNKLFLDGRETNFFYFKHDYYWVLSDHAKYAVDSRHLGFIPDNLILGNVWFCWKSNDPERMFKTID
;
A
#
# COMPACT_ATOMS: atom_id res chain seq x y z
N PHE A 1 17.88 -21.70 -0.73
CA PHE A 1 17.60 -20.36 -1.27
C PHE A 1 18.68 -19.42 -0.76
N PRO A 2 19.32 -18.59 -1.61
CA PRO A 2 20.27 -17.61 -1.14
C PRO A 2 19.58 -16.66 -0.17
N THR A 3 20.12 -16.51 1.03
CA THR A 3 19.71 -15.53 2.01
C THR A 3 19.85 -14.14 1.38
N ARG A 4 18.73 -13.51 1.03
CA ARG A 4 18.75 -12.17 0.42
C ARG A 4 19.21 -11.13 1.46
N ARG A 5 20.15 -10.31 1.06
CA ARG A 5 20.53 -9.12 1.83
C ARG A 5 19.43 -8.07 1.67
N SER A 6 19.13 -7.32 2.73
CA SER A 6 18.22 -6.17 2.68
C SER A 6 18.63 -5.13 1.63
N SER A 7 19.93 -5.13 1.22
CA SER A 7 20.48 -4.30 0.15
C SER A 7 19.87 -4.52 -1.24
N ASP A 8 19.18 -5.64 -1.47
CA ASP A 8 18.61 -5.98 -2.78
C ASP A 8 17.16 -5.51 -2.93
N LEU A 9 16.56 -4.99 -1.86
CA LEU A 9 15.20 -4.47 -1.86
C LEU A 9 15.22 -3.02 -2.34
N GLY A 10 14.51 -2.75 -3.44
CA GLY A 10 14.35 -1.41 -4.01
C GLY A 10 12.99 -0.80 -3.71
N ARG A 11 12.94 0.51 -3.43
CA ARG A 11 11.69 1.25 -3.35
C ARG A 11 10.92 1.14 -4.66
N ASN A 12 9.59 1.11 -4.56
CA ASN A 12 8.66 0.96 -5.67
C ASN A 12 8.69 -0.41 -6.37
N ARG A 13 9.47 -1.39 -5.85
CA ARG A 13 9.48 -2.78 -6.35
C ARG A 13 8.38 -3.59 -5.69
N VAL A 14 7.84 -4.55 -6.45
CA VAL A 14 6.87 -5.52 -5.93
C VAL A 14 7.60 -6.64 -5.21
N ILE A 15 7.19 -6.94 -3.98
CA ILE A 15 7.79 -7.96 -3.13
C ILE A 15 6.78 -9.04 -2.74
N LEU A 16 7.29 -10.25 -2.51
CA LEU A 16 6.58 -11.37 -1.91
C LEU A 16 7.01 -11.49 -0.45
N PHE A 17 6.06 -11.58 0.48
CA PHE A 17 6.32 -11.68 1.90
C PHE A 17 5.30 -12.56 2.63
N LYS A 18 5.66 -13.04 3.82
CA LYS A 18 4.76 -13.75 4.74
C LYS A 18 4.01 -12.76 5.62
N SER A 19 2.78 -13.10 6.00
CA SER A 19 2.01 -12.31 6.97
C SER A 19 2.77 -12.16 8.30
N PRO A 20 2.86 -10.95 8.87
CA PRO A 20 3.36 -10.76 10.22
C PRO A 20 2.35 -11.17 11.30
N LEU A 21 1.07 -11.34 10.93
CA LEU A 21 0.02 -11.74 11.88
C LEU A 21 0.22 -13.19 12.32
N ARG A 22 0.30 -13.42 13.62
CA ARG A 22 0.35 -14.77 14.19
C ARG A 22 -0.98 -15.50 13.95
N ARG A 23 -0.88 -16.72 13.43
CA ARG A 23 -1.97 -17.68 13.41
C ARG A 23 -1.42 -19.02 13.91
N ASP A 24 -1.98 -19.49 15.01
CA ASP A 24 -1.43 -20.61 15.81
C ASP A 24 -1.46 -22.00 15.12
N SER A 25 -2.03 -22.14 13.92
CA SER A 25 -2.23 -23.48 13.34
C SER A 25 -2.14 -23.61 11.82
N VAL A 26 -1.86 -22.54 11.09
CA VAL A 26 -1.80 -22.57 9.62
C VAL A 26 -0.54 -21.88 9.12
N ALA A 27 0.04 -22.40 8.03
CA ALA A 27 1.15 -21.74 7.34
C ALA A 27 0.80 -20.26 7.09
N ALA A 28 1.72 -19.34 7.42
CA ALA A 28 1.50 -17.91 7.25
C ALA A 28 1.15 -17.60 5.79
N PRO A 29 0.04 -16.89 5.52
CA PRO A 29 -0.34 -16.57 4.16
C PRO A 29 0.72 -15.68 3.49
N LEU A 30 0.89 -15.90 2.18
CA LEU A 30 1.79 -15.12 1.35
C LEU A 30 1.05 -13.93 0.73
N PHE A 31 1.69 -12.79 0.72
CA PHE A 31 1.19 -11.56 0.12
C PHE A 31 2.18 -10.99 -0.89
N VAL A 32 1.63 -10.30 -1.87
CA VAL A 32 2.39 -9.55 -2.88
C VAL A 32 1.96 -8.10 -2.79
N SER A 33 2.91 -7.19 -2.57
CA SER A 33 2.65 -5.75 -2.49
C SER A 33 3.88 -4.94 -2.93
N ARG A 34 3.68 -3.67 -3.19
CA ARG A 34 4.75 -2.75 -3.59
C ARG A 34 5.42 -2.15 -2.35
N LEU A 35 6.75 -2.16 -2.35
CA LEU A 35 7.57 -1.59 -1.29
C LEU A 35 7.59 -0.06 -1.39
N ILE A 36 6.97 0.61 -0.44
CA ILE A 36 6.82 2.07 -0.42
C ILE A 36 7.82 2.70 0.55
N GLY A 37 7.81 2.27 1.82
CA GLY A 37 8.68 2.82 2.87
C GLY A 37 9.82 1.87 3.25
N MET A 38 11.04 2.40 3.22
CA MET A 38 12.27 1.73 3.66
C MET A 38 12.54 2.03 5.15
N PRO A 39 13.41 1.26 5.83
CA PRO A 39 13.76 1.50 7.23
C PRO A 39 14.25 2.93 7.49
N GLY A 40 13.57 3.66 8.34
CA GLY A 40 13.87 5.06 8.70
C GLY A 40 13.15 6.11 7.86
N ASP A 41 12.38 5.72 6.84
CA ASP A 41 11.60 6.68 6.06
C ASP A 41 10.39 7.20 6.83
N THR A 42 10.00 8.42 6.53
CA THR A 42 8.67 8.95 6.82
C THR A 42 7.79 8.78 5.59
N VAL A 43 6.73 8.00 5.71
CA VAL A 43 5.70 7.79 4.68
C VAL A 43 4.51 8.65 5.04
N THR A 44 4.15 9.57 4.17
CA THR A 44 2.97 10.43 4.31
C THR A 44 2.04 10.21 3.12
N VAL A 45 0.75 10.08 3.40
CA VAL A 45 -0.31 10.08 2.38
C VAL A 45 -1.18 11.29 2.65
N GLU A 46 -1.25 12.21 1.69
CA GLU A 46 -2.09 13.40 1.74
C GLU A 46 -2.57 13.74 0.32
N GLU A 47 -3.81 14.17 0.18
CA GLU A 47 -4.42 14.52 -1.12
C GLU A 47 -4.20 13.46 -2.23
N ASN A 48 -4.28 12.17 -1.88
CA ASN A 48 -4.00 11.04 -2.77
C ASN A 48 -2.54 10.96 -3.28
N LEU A 49 -1.62 11.69 -2.69
CA LEU A 49 -0.19 11.66 -2.99
C LEU A 49 0.57 10.85 -1.94
N PHE A 50 1.55 10.10 -2.39
CA PHE A 50 2.53 9.45 -1.52
C PHE A 50 3.78 10.31 -1.43
N LEU A 51 4.14 10.71 -0.21
CA LEU A 51 5.36 11.46 0.07
C LEU A 51 6.30 10.61 0.92
N ILE A 52 7.54 10.51 0.48
CA ILE A 52 8.60 9.83 1.22
C ILE A 52 9.63 10.87 1.62
N ASN A 53 9.79 11.07 2.93
CA ASN A 53 10.67 12.10 3.49
C ASN A 53 10.35 13.49 2.88
N GLY A 54 9.05 13.80 2.70
CA GLY A 54 8.58 15.05 2.11
C GLY A 54 8.70 15.16 0.58
N LYS A 55 9.19 14.13 -0.10
CA LYS A 55 9.30 14.12 -1.57
C LYS A 55 8.25 13.19 -2.17
N GLN A 56 7.56 13.68 -3.20
CA GLN A 56 6.53 12.88 -3.88
C GLN A 56 7.13 11.63 -4.52
N LEU A 57 6.55 10.47 -4.21
CA LEU A 57 6.83 9.21 -4.88
C LEU A 57 5.89 9.09 -6.10
N PRO A 58 6.42 8.94 -7.31
CA PRO A 58 5.59 8.71 -8.49
C PRO A 58 4.74 7.45 -8.32
N LYS A 59 3.47 7.51 -8.69
CA LYS A 59 2.59 6.33 -8.74
C LYS A 59 3.12 5.36 -9.79
N ALA A 60 3.16 4.07 -9.47
CA ALA A 60 3.45 3.07 -10.47
C ALA A 60 2.31 3.04 -11.52
N PRO A 61 2.60 2.80 -12.80
CA PRO A 61 1.59 2.75 -13.86
C PRO A 61 0.45 1.78 -13.58
N THR A 62 0.72 0.72 -12.81
CA THR A 62 -0.22 -0.34 -12.42
C THR A 62 -1.03 -0.02 -11.17
N THR A 63 -0.71 1.05 -10.43
CA THR A 63 -1.45 1.43 -9.22
C THR A 63 -2.88 1.80 -9.60
N MET A 64 -3.85 1.15 -8.96
CA MET A 64 -5.27 1.37 -9.20
C MET A 64 -5.89 2.31 -8.19
N ALA A 65 -6.79 3.15 -8.65
CA ALA A 65 -7.62 4.01 -7.81
C ALA A 65 -9.06 4.03 -8.32
N THR A 66 -9.99 4.32 -7.42
CA THR A 66 -11.40 4.52 -7.76
C THR A 66 -11.64 6.00 -8.06
N TYR A 67 -12.41 6.24 -9.08
CA TYR A 67 -12.77 7.58 -9.55
C TYR A 67 -14.28 7.74 -9.56
N PHE A 68 -14.74 8.87 -9.09
CA PHE A 68 -16.11 9.33 -9.26
C PHE A 68 -16.21 10.22 -10.49
N VAL A 69 -17.28 10.03 -11.26
CA VAL A 69 -17.61 10.83 -12.44
C VAL A 69 -19.06 11.23 -12.42
N SER A 70 -19.36 12.49 -12.74
CA SER A 70 -20.73 12.97 -12.81
C SER A 70 -21.50 12.32 -13.98
N LYS A 71 -22.84 12.23 -13.85
CA LYS A 71 -23.73 11.64 -14.86
C LYS A 71 -23.54 12.22 -16.26
N GLU A 72 -23.24 13.49 -16.34
CA GLU A 72 -23.07 14.21 -17.60
C GLU A 72 -21.91 13.69 -18.44
N LEU A 73 -20.88 13.15 -17.79
CA LEU A 73 -19.69 12.60 -18.46
C LEU A 73 -19.80 11.10 -18.76
N GLU A 74 -20.87 10.41 -18.36
CA GLU A 74 -20.97 8.95 -18.54
C GLU A 74 -20.76 8.52 -19.99
N GLY A 75 -21.47 9.13 -20.93
CA GLY A 75 -21.34 8.79 -22.34
C GLY A 75 -19.93 9.05 -22.90
N ILE A 76 -19.33 10.14 -22.48
CA ILE A 76 -17.95 10.51 -22.90
C ILE A 76 -16.95 9.49 -22.35
N ILE A 77 -17.00 9.20 -21.04
CA ILE A 77 -16.08 8.24 -20.41
C ILE A 77 -16.22 6.85 -21.03
N ARG A 78 -17.45 6.35 -21.25
CA ARG A 78 -17.66 5.06 -21.90
C ARG A 78 -17.11 5.01 -23.33
N SER A 79 -17.32 6.08 -24.09
CA SER A 79 -16.82 6.20 -25.45
C SER A 79 -15.29 6.22 -25.49
N LEU A 80 -14.65 7.04 -24.63
CA LEU A 80 -13.20 7.12 -24.53
C LEU A 80 -12.59 5.81 -24.02
N ALA A 81 -13.18 5.19 -23.01
CA ALA A 81 -12.72 3.91 -22.49
C ALA A 81 -12.73 2.83 -23.58
N ASN A 82 -13.78 2.76 -24.40
CA ASN A 82 -13.87 1.86 -25.55
C ASN A 82 -12.80 2.19 -26.61
N LYS A 83 -12.64 3.47 -26.98
CA LYS A 83 -11.61 3.94 -27.93
C LYS A 83 -10.20 3.57 -27.50
N LEU A 84 -9.91 3.72 -26.21
CA LEU A 84 -8.58 3.49 -25.65
C LEU A 84 -8.36 2.05 -25.12
N ALA A 85 -9.35 1.17 -25.28
CA ALA A 85 -9.37 -0.19 -24.73
C ALA A 85 -9.10 -0.23 -23.21
N ILE A 86 -9.67 0.72 -22.46
CA ILE A 86 -9.54 0.82 -21.00
C ILE A 86 -10.69 0.07 -20.34
N PRO A 87 -10.44 -0.98 -19.55
CA PRO A 87 -11.48 -1.67 -18.79
C PRO A 87 -11.92 -0.82 -17.59
N LEU A 88 -13.17 -0.39 -17.57
CA LEU A 88 -13.79 0.27 -16.43
C LEU A 88 -14.18 -0.78 -15.38
N ARG A 89 -13.25 -1.09 -14.46
CA ARG A 89 -13.44 -2.13 -13.44
C ARG A 89 -14.36 -1.63 -12.33
N GLU A 90 -15.10 -2.54 -11.69
CA GLU A 90 -15.93 -2.23 -10.51
C GLU A 90 -16.92 -1.09 -10.72
N TRP A 91 -17.47 -1.01 -11.90
CA TRP A 91 -18.48 0.00 -12.25
C TRP A 91 -19.67 -0.04 -11.29
N LYS A 92 -19.94 1.10 -10.68
CA LYS A 92 -21.07 1.30 -9.78
C LYS A 92 -21.83 2.56 -10.14
N SER A 93 -23.17 2.48 -10.19
CA SER A 93 -24.03 3.67 -10.31
C SER A 93 -24.25 4.29 -8.93
N GLU A 94 -24.11 5.59 -8.86
CA GLU A 94 -24.32 6.41 -7.67
C GLU A 94 -25.43 7.44 -7.95
N THR A 95 -25.92 8.12 -6.90
CA THR A 95 -27.04 9.08 -7.05
C THR A 95 -26.75 10.21 -8.06
N PHE A 96 -25.53 10.74 -8.03
CA PHE A 96 -25.14 11.89 -8.86
C PHE A 96 -24.15 11.55 -9.98
N GLY A 97 -23.82 10.28 -10.13
CA GLY A 97 -22.84 9.83 -11.10
C GLY A 97 -22.58 8.35 -11.04
N PHE A 98 -21.34 7.97 -11.20
CA PHE A 98 -20.87 6.60 -11.12
C PHE A 98 -19.41 6.55 -10.69
N THR A 99 -19.02 5.42 -10.14
CA THR A 99 -17.64 5.14 -9.78
C THR A 99 -17.09 3.97 -10.58
N PHE A 100 -15.79 3.97 -10.83
CA PHE A 100 -15.07 2.87 -11.46
C PHE A 100 -13.60 2.90 -11.05
N THR A 101 -12.93 1.76 -11.19
CA THR A 101 -11.51 1.59 -10.83
C THR A 101 -10.67 1.42 -12.10
N ILE A 102 -9.62 2.23 -12.22
CA ILE A 102 -8.63 2.18 -13.29
C ILE A 102 -7.20 2.35 -12.74
N THR A 103 -6.21 1.99 -13.56
CA THR A 103 -4.79 2.18 -13.24
C THR A 103 -4.35 3.64 -13.46
N ALA A 104 -3.21 4.03 -12.88
CA ALA A 104 -2.64 5.36 -13.07
C ALA A 104 -2.30 5.64 -14.54
N LEU A 105 -1.87 4.63 -15.31
CA LEU A 105 -1.64 4.77 -16.74
C LEU A 105 -2.95 4.97 -17.52
N GLU A 106 -4.00 4.25 -17.16
CA GLU A 106 -5.33 4.37 -17.78
C GLU A 106 -5.96 5.72 -17.46
N GLU A 107 -5.81 6.20 -16.21
CA GLU A 107 -6.21 7.54 -15.81
C GLU A 107 -5.53 8.62 -16.67
N TYR A 108 -4.21 8.55 -16.78
CA TYR A 108 -3.44 9.49 -17.60
C TYR A 108 -3.97 9.54 -19.04
N LYS A 109 -4.16 8.39 -19.68
CA LYS A 109 -4.70 8.30 -21.05
C LYS A 109 -6.12 8.88 -21.18
N LEU A 110 -6.98 8.64 -20.20
CA LEU A 110 -8.33 9.21 -20.21
C LEU A 110 -8.31 10.73 -20.07
N ARG A 111 -7.46 11.27 -19.17
CA ARG A 111 -7.37 12.73 -18.95
C ARG A 111 -6.85 13.48 -20.16
N GLU A 112 -5.92 12.90 -20.92
CA GLU A 112 -5.41 13.50 -22.16
C GLU A 112 -6.48 13.67 -23.25
N GLU A 113 -7.50 12.81 -23.26
CA GLU A 113 -8.58 12.81 -24.26
C GLU A 113 -9.88 13.47 -23.75
N LEU A 114 -9.95 13.86 -22.49
CA LEU A 114 -11.13 14.51 -21.94
C LEU A 114 -11.30 15.94 -22.52
N PRO A 115 -12.54 16.36 -22.80
CA PRO A 115 -12.81 17.74 -23.20
C PRO A 115 -12.37 18.75 -22.14
N ASP A 116 -12.07 19.97 -22.58
CA ASP A 116 -11.75 21.08 -21.68
C ASP A 116 -12.81 21.26 -20.58
N GLY A 117 -12.35 21.41 -19.36
CA GLY A 117 -13.20 21.57 -18.17
C GLY A 117 -13.83 20.29 -17.62
N ALA A 118 -13.75 19.15 -18.32
CA ALA A 118 -14.30 17.86 -17.83
C ALA A 118 -13.53 17.30 -16.63
N ASN A 119 -12.25 17.63 -16.50
CA ASN A 119 -11.38 17.14 -15.41
C ASN A 119 -11.93 17.43 -14.00
N LYS A 120 -12.66 18.53 -13.79
CA LYS A 120 -13.29 18.86 -12.49
C LYS A 120 -14.41 17.91 -12.08
N HIS A 121 -14.97 17.16 -13.02
CA HIS A 121 -16.04 16.17 -12.83
C HIS A 121 -15.53 14.73 -12.86
N PHE A 122 -14.21 14.55 -12.97
CA PHE A 122 -13.50 13.26 -12.93
C PHE A 122 -12.53 13.27 -11.75
N VAL A 123 -13.01 12.84 -10.59
CA VAL A 123 -12.33 13.03 -9.30
C VAL A 123 -11.95 11.69 -8.70
N GLN A 124 -10.69 11.54 -8.28
CA GLN A 124 -10.25 10.37 -7.52
C GLN A 124 -10.92 10.36 -6.14
N GLU A 125 -11.45 9.20 -5.72
CA GLU A 125 -11.91 9.03 -4.33
C GLU A 125 -10.77 9.28 -3.36
N PRO A 126 -11.02 9.98 -2.22
CA PRO A 126 -9.96 10.30 -1.27
C PRO A 126 -9.40 9.03 -0.61
N ALA A 127 -8.07 8.98 -0.51
CA ALA A 127 -7.39 7.98 0.29
C ALA A 127 -7.38 8.37 1.77
N GLU A 128 -7.25 7.39 2.67
CA GLU A 128 -7.00 7.67 4.09
C GLU A 128 -5.66 8.38 4.24
N GLU A 129 -5.68 9.55 4.90
CA GLU A 129 -4.49 10.36 5.14
C GLU A 129 -3.78 9.89 6.42
N TYR A 130 -2.48 9.75 6.33
CA TYR A 130 -1.64 9.41 7.48
C TYR A 130 -0.18 9.82 7.26
N SER A 131 0.56 9.92 8.38
CA SER A 131 2.02 10.06 8.36
C SER A 131 2.63 9.09 9.36
N ILE A 132 3.57 8.26 8.92
CA ILE A 132 4.17 7.23 9.75
C ILE A 132 5.67 7.09 9.45
N ILE A 133 6.46 6.94 10.51
CA ILE A 133 7.90 6.65 10.38
C ILE A 133 8.07 5.13 10.37
N VAL A 134 8.83 4.63 9.41
CA VAL A 134 9.13 3.19 9.30
C VAL A 134 10.25 2.83 10.27
N PRO A 135 10.06 1.85 11.18
CA PRO A 135 11.09 1.49 12.15
C PRO A 135 12.38 1.00 11.48
N LYS A 136 13.50 1.40 12.07
CA LYS A 136 14.83 0.97 11.64
C LYS A 136 15.55 0.27 12.80
N LYS A 137 16.20 -0.84 12.52
CA LYS A 137 16.95 -1.64 13.48
C LYS A 137 17.91 -0.79 14.30
N GLY A 138 17.83 -0.96 15.63
CA GLY A 138 18.73 -0.33 16.59
C GLY A 138 18.58 1.19 16.75
N ILE A 139 17.60 1.80 16.09
CA ILE A 139 17.29 3.23 16.24
C ILE A 139 16.10 3.39 17.18
N ALA A 140 16.20 4.38 18.09
CA ALA A 140 15.10 4.71 19.00
C ALA A 140 13.86 5.12 18.19
N TYR A 141 12.78 4.37 18.36
CA TYR A 141 11.51 4.62 17.68
C TYR A 141 10.50 5.15 18.68
N ARG A 142 9.94 6.33 18.39
CA ARG A 142 8.92 6.93 19.25
C ARG A 142 7.57 6.28 19.01
N ILE A 143 7.00 5.73 20.07
CA ILE A 143 5.64 5.18 20.08
C ILE A 143 4.65 6.29 20.42
N ASN A 144 3.72 6.54 19.52
CA ASN A 144 2.56 7.42 19.69
C ASN A 144 1.30 6.69 19.25
N GLU A 145 0.15 7.28 19.35
CA GLU A 145 -1.14 6.66 19.02
C GLU A 145 -1.19 6.14 17.58
N THR A 146 -0.75 6.94 16.61
CA THR A 146 -0.72 6.55 15.20
C THR A 146 0.24 5.39 14.94
N SER A 147 1.47 5.48 15.44
CA SER A 147 2.49 4.44 15.26
C SER A 147 2.16 3.16 16.04
N LEU A 148 1.47 3.26 17.18
CA LEU A 148 1.13 2.12 18.01
C LEU A 148 0.23 1.13 17.27
N LYS A 149 -0.75 1.62 16.51
CA LYS A 149 -1.64 0.78 15.70
C LYS A 149 -0.83 -0.06 14.69
N ALA A 150 0.09 0.57 13.98
CA ALA A 150 0.94 -0.10 12.99
C ALA A 150 2.04 -0.99 13.62
N CYS A 151 2.49 -0.65 14.84
CA CYS A 151 3.53 -1.39 15.55
C CYS A 151 3.01 -2.55 16.41
N ARG A 152 1.71 -2.66 16.63
CA ARG A 152 1.12 -3.58 17.63
C ARG A 152 1.64 -5.01 17.48
N GLU A 153 1.52 -5.59 16.30
CA GLU A 153 1.90 -6.98 16.02
C GLU A 153 3.42 -7.18 16.14
N ILE A 154 4.20 -6.26 15.59
CA ILE A 154 5.65 -6.35 15.65
C ILE A 154 6.18 -6.16 17.07
N LEU A 155 5.55 -5.33 17.91
CA LEU A 155 5.89 -5.21 19.33
C LEU A 155 5.59 -6.48 20.10
N LEU A 156 4.46 -7.14 19.85
CA LEU A 156 4.15 -8.45 20.44
C LEU A 156 5.19 -9.49 20.02
N HIS A 157 5.61 -9.48 18.76
CA HIS A 157 6.62 -10.40 18.25
C HIS A 157 8.01 -10.14 18.88
N GLU A 158 8.48 -8.90 18.85
CA GLU A 158 9.80 -8.49 19.35
C GLU A 158 9.94 -8.70 20.87
N THR A 159 8.84 -8.58 21.62
CA THR A 159 8.81 -8.75 23.09
C THR A 159 8.39 -10.16 23.54
N ASN A 160 8.21 -11.11 22.59
CA ASN A 160 7.69 -12.46 22.89
C ASN A 160 6.35 -12.43 23.66
N GLY A 161 5.46 -11.50 23.29
CA GLY A 161 4.13 -11.35 23.87
C GLY A 161 4.11 -10.59 25.19
N LYS A 162 5.22 -10.00 25.66
CA LYS A 162 5.29 -9.23 26.91
C LYS A 162 4.74 -7.80 26.78
N ALA A 163 4.59 -7.27 25.55
CA ALA A 163 4.00 -5.96 25.33
C ALA A 163 2.52 -5.95 25.76
N VAL A 164 2.14 -4.98 26.58
CA VAL A 164 0.77 -4.75 27.02
C VAL A 164 0.30 -3.40 26.51
N PHE A 165 -0.91 -3.35 25.96
CA PHE A 165 -1.48 -2.14 25.39
C PHE A 165 -2.73 -1.74 26.20
N ARG A 166 -2.70 -0.54 26.75
CA ARG A 166 -3.83 0.05 27.51
C ARG A 166 -3.94 1.53 27.13
N ASP A 167 -5.15 2.01 26.93
CA ASP A 167 -5.43 3.43 26.64
C ASP A 167 -4.52 4.05 25.58
N ASN A 168 -4.32 3.33 24.46
CA ASN A 168 -3.42 3.71 23.37
C ASN A 168 -1.95 3.94 23.80
N LYS A 169 -1.51 3.26 24.86
CA LYS A 169 -0.14 3.31 25.37
C LYS A 169 0.49 1.92 25.41
N LEU A 170 1.81 1.89 25.26
CA LEU A 170 2.64 0.69 25.40
C LEU A 170 3.17 0.58 26.82
N PHE A 171 3.03 -0.62 27.40
CA PHE A 171 3.65 -0.99 28.67
C PHE A 171 4.57 -2.18 28.47
N LEU A 172 5.80 -2.07 28.95
CA LEU A 172 6.79 -3.14 29.02
C LEU A 172 7.19 -3.36 30.48
N ASP A 173 7.12 -4.61 30.93
CA ASP A 173 7.41 -4.99 32.33
C ASP A 173 6.68 -4.09 33.35
N GLY A 174 5.41 -3.75 33.05
CA GLY A 174 4.54 -2.93 33.89
C GLY A 174 4.80 -1.41 33.84
N ARG A 175 5.76 -0.94 33.04
CA ARG A 175 6.10 0.49 32.90
C ARG A 175 5.64 1.03 31.55
N GLU A 176 5.03 2.23 31.56
CA GLU A 176 4.72 2.96 30.33
C GLU A 176 6.02 3.28 29.57
N THR A 177 6.01 3.02 28.27
CA THR A 177 7.18 3.18 27.39
C THR A 177 6.78 3.92 26.12
N ASN A 178 7.43 5.04 25.86
CA ASN A 178 7.20 5.87 24.67
C ASN A 178 8.26 5.68 23.58
N PHE A 179 9.26 4.85 23.84
CA PHE A 179 10.32 4.53 22.89
C PHE A 179 10.60 3.03 22.87
N PHE A 180 10.91 2.51 21.69
CA PHE A 180 11.30 1.12 21.50
C PHE A 180 12.47 0.99 20.53
N TYR A 181 13.36 0.02 20.76
CA TYR A 181 14.47 -0.31 19.89
C TYR A 181 14.20 -1.64 19.20
N PHE A 182 13.86 -1.59 17.93
CA PHE A 182 13.55 -2.77 17.15
C PHE A 182 14.83 -3.56 16.79
N LYS A 183 14.71 -4.89 16.75
CA LYS A 183 15.80 -5.82 16.41
C LYS A 183 15.91 -6.10 14.92
N HIS A 184 14.88 -5.74 14.16
CA HIS A 184 14.77 -5.91 12.72
C HIS A 184 14.64 -4.57 12.00
N ASP A 185 14.97 -4.54 10.72
CA ASP A 185 14.55 -3.52 9.80
C ASP A 185 13.11 -3.79 9.36
N TYR A 186 12.32 -2.74 9.20
CA TYR A 186 10.90 -2.83 8.83
C TYR A 186 10.62 -2.08 7.55
N TYR A 187 9.51 -2.46 6.93
CA TYR A 187 9.11 -1.94 5.63
C TYR A 187 7.62 -1.61 5.63
N TRP A 188 7.25 -0.60 4.86
CA TRP A 188 5.86 -0.24 4.60
C TRP A 188 5.51 -0.61 3.17
N VAL A 189 4.52 -1.46 3.00
CA VAL A 189 4.11 -1.98 1.70
C VAL A 189 2.67 -1.61 1.41
N LEU A 190 2.37 -1.30 0.15
CA LEU A 190 1.01 -1.05 -0.32
C LEU A 190 0.72 -1.91 -1.55
N SER A 191 -0.51 -2.37 -1.67
CA SER A 191 -0.94 -3.05 -2.87
C SER A 191 -1.29 -2.05 -3.96
N ASP A 192 -1.01 -2.41 -5.21
CA ASP A 192 -1.42 -1.62 -6.36
C ASP A 192 -2.96 -1.53 -6.47
N HIS A 193 -3.69 -2.50 -5.94
CA HIS A 193 -5.16 -2.50 -5.87
C HIS A 193 -5.64 -2.17 -4.46
N ALA A 194 -5.75 -0.89 -4.14
CA ALA A 194 -5.97 -0.39 -2.78
C ALA A 194 -7.24 -0.94 -2.08
N LYS A 195 -8.33 -1.14 -2.83
CA LYS A 195 -9.66 -1.43 -2.28
C LYS A 195 -9.82 -2.84 -1.69
N TYR A 196 -9.14 -3.84 -2.26
CA TYR A 196 -9.29 -5.25 -1.85
C TYR A 196 -8.02 -5.84 -1.25
N ALA A 197 -7.03 -5.02 -1.04
CA ALA A 197 -5.72 -5.47 -0.62
C ALA A 197 -5.57 -5.59 0.89
N VAL A 198 -4.88 -6.63 1.29
CA VAL A 198 -4.31 -6.75 2.64
C VAL A 198 -2.85 -6.34 2.55
N ASP A 199 -2.53 -5.14 3.02
CA ASP A 199 -1.18 -4.56 3.00
C ASP A 199 -0.84 -3.90 4.34
N SER A 200 0.18 -3.06 4.42
CA SER A 200 0.63 -2.46 5.68
C SER A 200 -0.43 -1.62 6.40
N ARG A 201 -1.46 -1.12 5.72
CA ARG A 201 -2.60 -0.44 6.36
C ARG A 201 -3.38 -1.37 7.29
N HIS A 202 -3.34 -2.69 7.02
CA HIS A 202 -4.02 -3.75 7.77
C HIS A 202 -3.04 -4.60 8.60
N LEU A 203 -1.86 -4.89 8.02
CA LEU A 203 -0.85 -5.79 8.59
C LEU A 203 0.14 -5.07 9.50
N GLY A 204 0.22 -3.74 9.41
CA GLY A 204 1.30 -2.96 10.02
C GLY A 204 2.62 -3.12 9.25
N PHE A 205 3.72 -2.90 9.92
CA PHE A 205 5.06 -3.00 9.35
C PHE A 205 5.47 -4.45 9.07
N ILE A 206 6.19 -4.65 7.98
CA ILE A 206 6.70 -5.96 7.56
C ILE A 206 8.19 -6.05 7.92
N PRO A 207 8.60 -6.98 8.78
CA PRO A 207 10.01 -7.16 9.12
C PRO A 207 10.80 -7.83 7.98
N ASP A 208 12.10 -7.52 7.90
CA ASP A 208 13.03 -8.01 6.89
C ASP A 208 13.04 -9.54 6.74
N ASN A 209 12.94 -10.27 7.86
CA ASN A 209 12.96 -11.73 7.90
C ASN A 209 11.69 -12.40 7.35
N LEU A 210 10.60 -11.66 7.13
CA LEU A 210 9.39 -12.15 6.48
C LEU A 210 9.34 -11.87 4.98
N ILE A 211 10.26 -11.05 4.44
CA ILE A 211 10.34 -10.77 3.01
C ILE A 211 11.06 -11.91 2.31
N LEU A 212 10.38 -12.53 1.35
CA LEU A 212 10.92 -13.66 0.58
C LEU A 212 11.70 -13.19 -0.65
N GLY A 213 11.29 -12.05 -1.24
CA GLY A 213 12.02 -11.46 -2.35
C GLY A 213 11.23 -10.56 -3.28
N ASN A 214 11.88 -10.07 -4.34
CA ASN A 214 11.23 -9.29 -5.38
C ASN A 214 10.44 -10.19 -6.33
N VAL A 215 9.27 -9.71 -6.76
CA VAL A 215 8.47 -10.32 -7.82
C VAL A 215 8.73 -9.50 -9.09
N TRP A 216 9.26 -10.13 -10.12
CA TRP A 216 9.64 -9.46 -11.36
C TRP A 216 8.98 -10.07 -12.61
N PHE A 217 8.22 -11.17 -12.43
CA PHE A 217 7.57 -11.84 -13.55
C PHE A 217 6.24 -12.48 -13.13
N CYS A 218 5.20 -12.33 -13.95
CA CYS A 218 3.90 -12.95 -13.77
C CYS A 218 3.72 -14.13 -14.72
N TRP A 219 3.75 -15.37 -14.20
CA TRP A 219 3.54 -16.60 -14.99
C TRP A 219 2.07 -16.85 -15.30
N LYS A 220 1.18 -16.53 -14.34
CA LYS A 220 -0.26 -16.81 -14.45
C LYS A 220 -1.04 -15.70 -13.76
N SER A 221 -2.10 -15.24 -14.42
CA SER A 221 -3.05 -14.27 -13.92
C SER A 221 -4.45 -14.64 -14.39
N ASN A 222 -5.47 -14.22 -13.65
CA ASN A 222 -6.87 -14.26 -14.12
C ASN A 222 -7.11 -13.22 -15.22
N ASP A 223 -6.24 -12.23 -15.33
CA ASP A 223 -6.19 -11.25 -16.41
C ASP A 223 -5.19 -11.72 -17.45
N PRO A 224 -5.62 -12.11 -18.68
CA PRO A 224 -4.73 -12.60 -19.74
C PRO A 224 -3.66 -11.60 -20.13
N GLU A 225 -3.94 -10.30 -20.03
CA GLU A 225 -3.00 -9.25 -20.38
C GLU A 225 -1.81 -9.13 -19.40
N ARG A 226 -1.92 -9.73 -18.24
CA ARG A 226 -0.85 -9.76 -17.20
C ARG A 226 -0.01 -11.03 -17.26
N MET A 227 -0.42 -12.04 -18.02
CA MET A 227 0.34 -13.30 -18.15
C MET A 227 1.63 -13.10 -18.95
N PHE A 228 2.69 -13.75 -18.51
CA PHE A 228 4.01 -13.75 -19.15
C PHE A 228 4.62 -12.34 -19.30
N LYS A 229 4.28 -11.42 -18.38
CA LYS A 229 4.84 -10.05 -18.37
C LYS A 229 5.75 -9.83 -17.18
N THR A 230 6.73 -8.95 -17.38
CA THR A 230 7.53 -8.40 -16.28
C THR A 230 6.69 -7.49 -15.40
N ILE A 231 7.03 -7.43 -14.11
CA ILE A 231 6.40 -6.56 -13.11
C ILE A 231 7.45 -5.51 -12.73
N ASP A 232 7.16 -4.24 -13.04
CA ASP A 232 8.00 -3.09 -12.72
C ASP A 232 7.50 -2.34 -11.48
#